data_c1214e69db4d3b80c3085c1a80e87567
#
_entry.id   c1214e69db4d3b80c3085c1a80e87567
#
_cell.length_a   1.000
_cell.length_b   1.000
_cell.length_c   1.000
_cell.angle_alpha   90.00
_cell.angle_beta   90.00
_cell.angle_gamma   90.00
#
_symmetry.space_group_name_H-M   'P 1'
#
loop_
_entity.id
_entity.type
_entity.pdbx_description
1 polymer ?
#
loop_
_entity_poly.entity_id
_entity_poly.type
_entity_poly.pdbx_seq_one_letter_code
_entity_poly.pdbx_strand_id
1 'polypeptide(L)'
;DCYDKFHGDTERQEENILDLLDDVPAGAQFILLPETAVPGYYREPALSDFWLGAADTPGEFWQVLADTLRSHHPGALLIAGANTTRHYPAGAQTETARAERFGNGYYDVFNTAVGLDSAGRTQLHHKGRLVIGVENTPTWVFDVLKFLVIDLGGTLGQIGKGQHGTAFEHDGIKTGPAICYEGLYGDFYGDFVRRGAQFMAIISNDGWWR
;
A
#
# COMPACT_ATOMS: atom_id res chain seq x y z
N ASP A 1 -14.04 9.38 6.90
CA ASP A 1 -13.26 10.10 7.90
C ASP A 1 -12.00 9.33 8.23
N CYS A 2 -10.84 10.00 8.32
CA CYS A 2 -9.55 9.36 8.62
C CYS A 2 -9.52 8.71 10.02
N TYR A 3 -10.38 9.16 10.93
CA TYR A 3 -10.51 8.61 12.29
C TYR A 3 -11.39 7.36 12.32
N ASP A 4 -12.41 7.30 11.48
CA ASP A 4 -13.32 6.14 11.42
C ASP A 4 -12.68 4.95 10.68
N LYS A 5 -11.68 5.20 9.85
CA LYS A 5 -10.98 4.22 9.04
C LYS A 5 -10.36 3.07 9.83
N PHE A 6 -9.89 3.33 11.05
CA PHE A 6 -9.27 2.32 11.92
C PHE A 6 -10.22 1.70 12.93
N HIS A 7 -11.42 2.28 13.10
CA HIS A 7 -12.44 1.83 14.04
C HIS A 7 -13.77 1.52 13.35
N GLY A 8 -13.85 1.78 12.04
CA GLY A 8 -15.03 1.55 11.23
C GLY A 8 -15.19 0.10 10.80
N ASP A 9 -16.39 -0.20 10.33
CA ASP A 9 -16.74 -1.47 9.72
C ASP A 9 -15.97 -1.63 8.39
N THR A 10 -15.20 -2.70 8.28
CA THR A 10 -14.43 -3.03 7.07
C THR A 10 -15.34 -3.17 5.86
N GLU A 11 -16.49 -3.85 6.01
CA GLU A 11 -17.47 -4.05 4.93
C GLU A 11 -17.96 -2.70 4.40
N ARG A 12 -18.28 -1.77 5.30
CA ARG A 12 -18.70 -0.42 4.89
C ARG A 12 -17.60 0.37 4.18
N GLN A 13 -16.34 0.17 4.53
CA GLN A 13 -15.22 0.80 3.82
C GLN A 13 -15.07 0.23 2.42
N GLU A 14 -15.21 -1.08 2.27
CA GLU A 14 -15.19 -1.76 0.97
C GLU A 14 -16.36 -1.31 0.08
N GLU A 15 -17.58 -1.24 0.62
CA GLU A 15 -18.76 -0.72 -0.09
C GLU A 15 -18.52 0.72 -0.57
N ASN A 16 -18.03 1.61 0.30
CA ASN A 16 -17.74 2.98 -0.09
C ASN A 16 -16.71 3.09 -1.22
N ILE A 17 -15.72 2.21 -1.26
CA ILE A 17 -14.74 2.18 -2.36
C ILE A 17 -15.42 1.77 -3.67
N LEU A 18 -16.30 0.76 -3.64
CA LEU A 18 -17.03 0.30 -4.82
C LEU A 18 -17.97 1.38 -5.34
N ASP A 19 -18.73 2.04 -4.45
CA ASP A 19 -19.60 3.17 -4.82
C ASP A 19 -18.82 4.31 -5.51
N LEU A 20 -17.63 4.64 -4.98
CA LEU A 20 -16.75 5.65 -5.60
C LEU A 20 -16.21 5.22 -6.96
N LEU A 21 -15.98 3.92 -7.17
CA LEU A 21 -15.54 3.40 -8.47
C LEU A 21 -16.66 3.50 -9.51
N ASP A 22 -17.93 3.37 -9.12
CA ASP A 22 -19.07 3.55 -10.02
C ASP A 22 -19.21 4.99 -10.51
N ASP A 23 -18.77 5.97 -9.74
CA ASP A 23 -18.76 7.39 -10.12
C ASP A 23 -17.58 7.79 -11.03
N VAL A 24 -16.62 6.89 -11.28
CA VAL A 24 -15.45 7.19 -12.11
C VAL A 24 -15.88 7.37 -13.58
N PRO A 25 -15.46 8.45 -14.26
CA PRO A 25 -15.79 8.66 -15.67
C PRO A 25 -15.29 7.52 -16.57
N ALA A 26 -16.12 7.14 -17.55
CA ALA A 26 -15.76 6.18 -18.56
C ALA A 26 -14.48 6.62 -19.30
N GLY A 27 -13.52 5.70 -19.48
CA GLY A 27 -12.25 5.96 -20.16
C GLY A 27 -11.16 6.55 -19.27
N ALA A 28 -11.34 6.63 -17.96
CA ALA A 28 -10.28 6.92 -17.03
C ALA A 28 -9.13 5.90 -17.21
N GLN A 29 -7.91 6.39 -17.43
CA GLN A 29 -6.72 5.53 -17.54
C GLN A 29 -6.06 5.24 -16.19
N PHE A 30 -6.21 6.17 -15.23
CA PHE A 30 -5.68 6.04 -13.88
C PHE A 30 -6.76 6.43 -12.87
N ILE A 31 -6.95 5.58 -11.87
CA ILE A 31 -7.87 5.80 -10.75
C ILE A 31 -7.02 5.80 -9.49
N LEU A 32 -7.14 6.83 -8.64
CA LEU A 32 -6.34 6.97 -7.45
C LEU A 32 -7.22 6.90 -6.19
N LEU A 33 -6.85 6.02 -5.27
CA LEU A 33 -7.38 5.99 -3.91
C LEU A 33 -6.32 6.48 -2.92
N PRO A 34 -6.73 7.05 -1.78
CA PRO A 34 -5.80 7.58 -0.77
C PRO A 34 -4.82 6.56 -0.18
N GLU A 35 -3.85 7.06 0.60
CA GLU A 35 -2.96 6.26 1.43
C GLU A 35 -3.77 5.36 2.38
N THR A 36 -3.42 4.08 2.45
CA THR A 36 -4.10 3.04 3.26
C THR A 36 -5.64 3.03 3.10
N ALA A 37 -6.14 3.30 1.89
CA ALA A 37 -7.58 3.32 1.61
C ALA A 37 -8.21 1.93 1.67
N VAL A 38 -7.49 0.92 1.17
CA VAL A 38 -7.97 -0.46 1.17
C VAL A 38 -7.75 -1.07 2.55
N PRO A 39 -8.81 -1.54 3.21
CA PRO A 39 -8.72 -2.11 4.55
C PRO A 39 -8.00 -3.48 4.54
N GLY A 40 -7.52 -3.89 5.72
CA GLY A 40 -6.83 -5.16 5.90
C GLY A 40 -5.39 -5.16 5.40
N TYR A 41 -4.88 -6.36 5.13
CA TYR A 41 -3.52 -6.58 4.67
C TYR A 41 -3.52 -7.35 3.35
N TYR A 42 -2.80 -6.81 2.37
CA TYR A 42 -2.51 -7.53 1.13
C TYR A 42 -1.24 -8.36 1.33
N ARG A 43 -1.33 -9.68 1.19
CA ARG A 43 -0.16 -10.54 1.20
C ARG A 43 0.53 -10.50 -0.16
N GLU A 44 1.79 -10.09 -0.17
CA GLU A 44 2.57 -10.01 -1.40
C GLU A 44 2.88 -11.41 -1.94
N PRO A 45 2.87 -11.58 -3.27
CA PRO A 45 3.34 -12.83 -3.89
C PRO A 45 4.77 -13.15 -3.42
N ALA A 46 5.05 -14.42 -3.18
CA ALA A 46 6.39 -14.86 -2.80
C ALA A 46 7.39 -14.51 -3.89
N LEU A 47 8.56 -13.99 -3.49
CA LEU A 47 9.64 -13.65 -4.44
C LEU A 47 10.32 -14.89 -5.06
N SER A 48 9.97 -16.09 -4.62
CA SER A 48 10.50 -17.35 -5.14
C SER A 48 9.41 -18.40 -5.26
N ASP A 49 9.45 -19.17 -6.33
CA ASP A 49 8.58 -20.32 -6.61
C ASP A 49 8.65 -21.45 -5.55
N PHE A 50 9.42 -21.26 -4.50
CA PHE A 50 9.62 -22.24 -3.44
C PHE A 50 8.43 -22.41 -2.49
N TRP A 51 7.45 -21.48 -2.51
CA TRP A 51 6.27 -21.49 -1.63
C TRP A 51 4.99 -21.96 -2.32
N LEU A 52 5.08 -23.00 -3.13
CA LEU A 52 3.92 -23.62 -3.81
C LEU A 52 2.91 -24.32 -2.87
N GLY A 53 2.85 -23.97 -1.60
CA GLY A 53 1.97 -24.66 -0.65
C GLY A 53 0.90 -23.83 0.06
N ALA A 54 0.95 -22.51 -0.01
CA ALA A 54 -0.11 -21.65 0.52
C ALA A 54 -0.64 -20.80 -0.65
N ALA A 55 -1.91 -20.91 -0.94
CA ALA A 55 -2.58 -20.03 -1.88
C ALA A 55 -2.44 -18.58 -1.42
N ASP A 56 -1.41 -17.88 -1.90
CA ASP A 56 -1.24 -16.45 -1.75
C ASP A 56 -2.23 -15.76 -2.69
N THR A 57 -3.51 -15.98 -2.45
CA THR A 57 -4.55 -15.20 -3.10
C THR A 57 -4.51 -13.80 -2.49
N PRO A 58 -4.49 -12.75 -3.32
CA PRO A 58 -4.84 -11.42 -2.86
C PRO A 58 -6.11 -11.52 -2.01
N GLY A 59 -6.20 -10.75 -0.92
CA GLY A 59 -7.40 -10.78 -0.08
C GLY A 59 -8.66 -10.68 -0.94
N GLU A 60 -9.75 -11.25 -0.51
CA GLU A 60 -11.00 -11.38 -1.28
C GLU A 60 -11.43 -10.06 -1.93
N PHE A 61 -11.28 -8.95 -1.21
CA PHE A 61 -11.62 -7.63 -1.73
C PHE A 61 -10.76 -7.18 -2.92
N TRP A 62 -9.49 -7.59 -3.01
CA TRP A 62 -8.66 -7.29 -4.19
C TRP A 62 -9.13 -8.00 -5.45
N GLN A 63 -9.73 -9.18 -5.31
CA GLN A 63 -10.40 -9.87 -6.42
C GLN A 63 -11.65 -9.10 -6.85
N VAL A 64 -12.45 -8.64 -5.90
CA VAL A 64 -13.64 -7.80 -6.17
C VAL A 64 -13.23 -6.53 -6.91
N LEU A 65 -12.17 -5.85 -6.49
CA LEU A 65 -11.64 -4.67 -7.18
C LEU A 65 -11.21 -4.99 -8.63
N ALA A 66 -10.51 -6.10 -8.85
CA ALA A 66 -10.11 -6.52 -10.20
C ALA A 66 -11.30 -6.83 -11.09
N ASP A 67 -12.34 -7.47 -10.55
CA ASP A 67 -13.58 -7.79 -11.27
C ASP A 67 -14.38 -6.52 -11.58
N THR A 68 -14.44 -5.55 -10.67
CA THR A 68 -15.05 -4.24 -10.88
C THR A 68 -14.31 -3.47 -11.98
N LEU A 69 -12.97 -3.42 -11.94
CA LEU A 69 -12.19 -2.82 -13.01
C LEU A 69 -12.45 -3.48 -14.36
N ARG A 70 -12.51 -4.81 -14.40
CA ARG A 70 -12.76 -5.57 -15.63
C ARG A 70 -14.12 -5.24 -16.23
N SER A 71 -15.12 -5.07 -15.38
CA SER A 71 -16.50 -4.83 -15.82
C SER A 71 -16.77 -3.39 -16.22
N HIS A 72 -16.22 -2.41 -15.47
CA HIS A 72 -16.59 -1.01 -15.59
C HIS A 72 -15.45 -0.14 -16.14
N HIS A 73 -14.19 -0.48 -15.86
CA HIS A 73 -13.00 0.30 -16.22
C HIS A 73 -11.86 -0.57 -16.79
N PRO A 74 -12.11 -1.37 -17.86
CA PRO A 74 -11.15 -2.40 -18.33
C PRO A 74 -9.81 -1.84 -18.78
N GLY A 75 -9.73 -0.55 -19.12
CA GLY A 75 -8.51 0.15 -19.54
C GLY A 75 -7.88 0.99 -18.44
N ALA A 76 -8.27 0.83 -17.18
CA ALA A 76 -7.73 1.63 -16.08
C ALA A 76 -6.68 0.87 -15.25
N LEU A 77 -5.72 1.62 -14.71
CA LEU A 77 -4.89 1.19 -13.58
C LEU A 77 -5.40 1.87 -12.31
N LEU A 78 -5.87 1.08 -11.34
CA LEU A 78 -6.18 1.53 -9.99
C LEU A 78 -4.87 1.62 -9.19
N ILE A 79 -4.60 2.78 -8.59
CA ILE A 79 -3.49 2.99 -7.66
C ILE A 79 -4.09 3.25 -6.29
N ALA A 80 -3.94 2.30 -5.38
CA ALA A 80 -4.54 2.36 -4.05
C ALA A 80 -3.49 2.21 -2.95
N GLY A 81 -3.62 2.99 -1.88
CA GLY A 81 -2.84 2.79 -0.67
C GLY A 81 -3.37 1.62 0.14
N ALA A 82 -2.47 0.74 0.60
CA ALA A 82 -2.79 -0.42 1.42
C ALA A 82 -1.64 -0.78 2.36
N ASN A 83 -1.95 -1.58 3.38
CA ASN A 83 -0.90 -2.29 4.12
C ASN A 83 -0.61 -3.61 3.41
N THR A 84 0.67 -3.91 3.20
CA THR A 84 1.08 -5.19 2.62
C THR A 84 1.96 -5.96 3.57
N THR A 85 1.99 -7.29 3.42
CA THR A 85 2.87 -8.17 4.19
C THR A 85 3.74 -8.99 3.26
N ARG A 86 5.04 -9.02 3.54
CA ARG A 86 5.99 -9.89 2.87
C ARG A 86 6.52 -10.92 3.85
N HIS A 87 6.41 -12.18 3.49
CA HIS A 87 6.79 -13.31 4.34
C HIS A 87 8.17 -13.84 3.96
N TYR A 88 8.91 -14.30 4.96
CA TYR A 88 10.28 -14.83 4.84
C TYR A 88 10.44 -16.15 5.57
N PRO A 89 11.20 -17.09 5.04
CA PRO A 89 11.67 -18.24 5.79
C PRO A 89 12.66 -17.81 6.88
N ALA A 90 12.83 -18.65 7.89
CA ALA A 90 13.85 -18.45 8.90
C ALA A 90 15.26 -18.33 8.26
N GLY A 91 15.99 -17.29 8.65
CA GLY A 91 17.32 -16.97 8.12
C GLY A 91 17.33 -16.02 6.91
N ALA A 92 16.16 -15.68 6.33
CA ALA A 92 16.04 -14.72 5.24
C ALA A 92 15.31 -13.42 5.65
N GLN A 93 14.96 -13.29 6.92
CA GLN A 93 14.24 -12.14 7.46
C GLN A 93 15.11 -10.87 7.47
N THR A 94 14.45 -9.73 7.33
CA THR A 94 15.06 -8.41 7.49
C THR A 94 15.18 -8.04 8.97
N GLU A 95 15.85 -6.93 9.28
CA GLU A 95 15.95 -6.39 10.64
C GLU A 95 14.59 -5.92 11.19
N THR A 96 13.64 -5.58 10.31
CA THR A 96 12.30 -5.10 10.66
C THR A 96 11.27 -6.22 10.73
N ALA A 97 11.62 -7.42 10.30
CA ALA A 97 10.72 -8.55 10.22
C ALA A 97 10.32 -9.07 11.60
N ARG A 98 9.05 -9.41 11.73
CA ARG A 98 8.42 -9.96 12.93
C ARG A 98 8.29 -11.46 12.79
N ALA A 99 8.43 -12.19 13.90
CA ALA A 99 8.13 -13.63 13.91
C ALA A 99 6.63 -13.86 13.69
N GLU A 100 6.28 -14.84 12.89
CA GLU A 100 4.90 -15.30 12.75
C GLU A 100 4.40 -15.89 14.08
N ARG A 101 3.14 -15.64 14.38
CA ARG A 101 2.51 -16.18 15.62
C ARG A 101 2.43 -17.70 15.62
N PHE A 102 2.28 -18.28 14.43
CA PHE A 102 2.18 -19.73 14.21
C PHE A 102 3.13 -20.11 13.09
N GLY A 103 4.10 -20.97 13.37
CA GLY A 103 5.12 -21.39 12.42
C GLY A 103 6.52 -20.90 12.77
N ASN A 104 7.45 -21.08 11.83
CA ASN A 104 8.85 -20.66 11.97
C ASN A 104 9.22 -19.53 10.99
N GLY A 105 8.22 -18.88 10.42
CA GLY A 105 8.40 -17.80 9.46
C GLY A 105 8.52 -16.42 10.11
N TYR A 106 8.84 -15.46 9.28
CA TYR A 106 8.91 -14.04 9.61
C TYR A 106 8.15 -13.23 8.57
N TYR A 107 7.70 -12.05 8.94
CA TYR A 107 7.06 -11.13 7.98
C TYR A 107 7.38 -9.67 8.29
N ASP A 108 7.49 -8.88 7.24
CA ASP A 108 7.44 -7.42 7.31
C ASP A 108 6.05 -6.92 6.96
N VAL A 109 5.71 -5.76 7.51
CA VAL A 109 4.55 -4.96 7.11
C VAL A 109 5.05 -3.70 6.43
N PHE A 110 4.44 -3.35 5.29
CA PHE A 110 4.77 -2.15 4.53
C PHE A 110 3.54 -1.27 4.35
N ASN A 111 3.73 0.03 4.36
CA ASN A 111 2.80 0.97 3.77
C ASN A 111 3.10 1.01 2.26
N THR A 112 2.13 0.68 1.44
CA THR A 112 2.36 0.36 0.03
C THR A 112 1.35 1.05 -0.88
N ALA A 113 1.83 1.60 -1.98
CA ALA A 113 0.97 1.87 -3.13
C ALA A 113 0.87 0.59 -3.96
N VAL A 114 -0.34 0.14 -4.24
CA VAL A 114 -0.63 -1.02 -5.07
C VAL A 114 -1.27 -0.55 -6.36
N GLY A 115 -0.64 -0.82 -7.49
CA GLY A 115 -1.24 -0.68 -8.81
C GLY A 115 -1.94 -1.98 -9.17
N LEU A 116 -3.23 -1.94 -9.51
CA LEU A 116 -4.05 -3.10 -9.90
C LEU A 116 -4.68 -2.83 -11.26
N ASP A 117 -4.51 -3.74 -12.21
CA ASP A 117 -5.19 -3.68 -13.49
C ASP A 117 -6.41 -4.63 -13.56
N SER A 118 -7.19 -4.51 -14.63
CA SER A 118 -8.38 -5.33 -14.87
C SER A 118 -8.09 -6.83 -15.08
N ALA A 119 -6.85 -7.22 -15.32
CA ALA A 119 -6.42 -8.61 -15.39
C ALA A 119 -6.02 -9.17 -14.01
N GLY A 120 -6.07 -8.36 -12.95
CA GLY A 120 -5.65 -8.73 -11.59
C GLY A 120 -4.13 -8.70 -11.39
N ARG A 121 -3.36 -8.13 -12.34
CA ARG A 121 -1.91 -7.97 -12.17
C ARG A 121 -1.64 -6.80 -11.26
N THR A 122 -0.67 -6.98 -10.37
CA THR A 122 -0.30 -5.96 -9.39
C THR A 122 1.12 -5.43 -9.59
N GLN A 123 1.31 -4.15 -9.27
CA GLN A 123 2.59 -3.48 -9.15
C GLN A 123 2.68 -2.89 -7.74
N LEU A 124 3.84 -2.98 -7.09
CA LEU A 124 3.99 -2.57 -5.70
C LEU A 124 5.09 -1.51 -5.55
N HIS A 125 4.77 -0.47 -4.79
CA HIS A 125 5.74 0.51 -4.33
C HIS A 125 5.63 0.64 -2.81
N HIS A 126 6.65 0.22 -2.08
CA HIS A 126 6.72 0.37 -0.62
C HIS A 126 7.23 1.75 -0.24
N LYS A 127 6.59 2.35 0.74
CA LYS A 127 7.00 3.65 1.27
C LYS A 127 8.48 3.63 1.69
N GLY A 128 9.29 4.44 1.02
CA GLY A 128 10.73 4.53 1.25
C GLY A 128 11.13 5.69 2.16
N ARG A 129 10.29 6.72 2.30
CA ARG A 129 10.50 7.87 3.17
C ARG A 129 9.44 7.88 4.26
N LEU A 130 9.81 7.36 5.41
CA LEU A 130 8.97 7.38 6.61
C LEU A 130 9.00 8.77 7.24
N VAL A 131 7.92 9.12 7.95
CA VAL A 131 7.83 10.45 8.60
C VAL A 131 8.93 10.56 9.66
N ILE A 132 9.78 11.58 9.53
CA ILE A 132 10.83 11.86 10.51
C ILE A 132 10.13 12.19 11.83
N GLY A 133 10.44 11.44 12.87
CA GLY A 133 9.88 11.66 14.19
C GLY A 133 9.06 10.50 14.75
N VAL A 134 8.65 9.53 13.93
CA VAL A 134 7.92 8.33 14.41
C VAL A 134 8.87 7.22 14.81
N GLU A 135 10.05 7.13 14.21
CA GLU A 135 11.00 6.02 14.42
C GLU A 135 12.12 6.31 15.42
N ASN A 136 12.34 7.59 15.79
CA ASN A 136 13.41 8.00 16.73
C ASN A 136 12.92 9.06 17.74
N THR A 137 11.69 8.98 18.23
CA THR A 137 11.08 10.06 18.96
C THR A 137 10.98 9.78 20.45
N PRO A 138 11.22 10.80 21.29
CA PRO A 138 10.92 10.75 22.73
C PRO A 138 9.43 10.47 22.96
N THR A 139 9.13 9.76 24.03
CA THR A 139 7.80 9.22 24.38
C THR A 139 6.63 10.21 24.33
N TRP A 140 6.85 11.51 24.43
CA TRP A 140 5.80 12.54 24.39
C TRP A 140 5.25 12.82 22.98
N VAL A 141 6.00 12.52 21.93
CA VAL A 141 5.54 12.64 20.53
C VAL A 141 4.68 11.45 20.14
N PHE A 142 4.81 10.31 20.83
CA PHE A 142 3.95 9.15 20.63
C PHE A 142 2.47 9.45 20.88
N ASP A 143 2.13 10.38 21.76
CA ASP A 143 0.74 10.72 22.04
C ASP A 143 0.03 11.41 20.86
N VAL A 144 0.78 12.07 19.99
CA VAL A 144 0.27 12.70 18.76
C VAL A 144 0.27 11.69 17.61
N LEU A 145 1.13 10.70 17.66
CA LEU A 145 1.35 9.72 16.58
C LEU A 145 0.75 8.33 16.87
N LYS A 146 0.13 8.17 18.03
CA LYS A 146 -0.60 6.91 18.40
C LYS A 146 -1.53 6.41 17.31
N PHE A 147 -2.13 7.31 16.54
CA PHE A 147 -3.07 6.96 15.47
C PHE A 147 -2.40 6.31 14.25
N LEU A 148 -1.11 6.57 14.01
CA LEU A 148 -0.33 5.91 12.95
C LEU A 148 0.25 4.56 13.38
N VAL A 149 0.29 4.29 14.68
CA VAL A 149 0.99 3.14 15.29
C VAL A 149 0.01 2.10 15.87
N ILE A 150 -1.24 2.49 16.16
CA ILE A 150 -2.16 1.69 16.99
C ILE A 150 -2.65 0.42 16.34
N ASP A 151 -2.66 0.31 15.01
CA ASP A 151 -3.28 -0.86 14.34
C ASP A 151 -2.28 -1.92 13.82
N LEU A 152 -1.01 -1.81 14.19
CA LEU A 152 0.02 -2.80 13.82
C LEU A 152 0.18 -3.92 14.86
N GLY A 153 -0.90 -4.26 15.59
CA GLY A 153 -0.91 -5.43 16.48
C GLY A 153 -0.13 -5.26 17.80
N GLY A 154 -0.09 -4.04 18.36
CA GLY A 154 0.37 -3.81 19.73
C GLY A 154 1.86 -3.93 19.98
N THR A 155 2.67 -4.16 18.97
CA THR A 155 4.11 -4.01 19.01
C THR A 155 4.52 -2.76 18.24
N LEU A 156 5.28 -1.88 18.88
CA LEU A 156 6.07 -0.82 18.25
C LEU A 156 7.08 -1.46 17.28
N GLY A 157 6.57 -2.12 16.24
CA GLY A 157 7.37 -2.78 15.24
C GLY A 157 7.70 -1.79 14.16
N GLN A 158 8.96 -1.71 13.81
CA GLN A 158 9.40 -0.99 12.64
C GLN A 158 8.61 -1.46 11.43
N ILE A 159 8.13 -0.54 10.61
CA ILE A 159 7.52 -0.83 9.32
C ILE A 159 8.66 -1.07 8.34
N GLY A 160 8.51 -2.08 7.48
CA GLY A 160 9.44 -2.34 6.39
C GLY A 160 9.55 -1.10 5.48
N LYS A 161 10.75 -0.85 4.98
CA LYS A 161 11.06 0.35 4.20
C LYS A 161 11.42 0.01 2.77
N GLY A 162 10.78 0.67 1.80
CA GLY A 162 11.16 0.63 0.41
C GLY A 162 12.54 1.27 0.19
N GLN A 163 13.36 0.66 -0.65
CA GLN A 163 14.72 1.17 -0.94
C GLN A 163 14.72 2.22 -2.05
N HIS A 164 13.81 2.09 -3.01
CA HIS A 164 13.77 2.90 -4.23
C HIS A 164 12.33 3.22 -4.63
N GLY A 165 12.15 4.32 -5.36
CA GLY A 165 10.89 4.62 -6.04
C GLY A 165 10.61 3.58 -7.13
N THR A 166 9.44 2.95 -7.11
CA THR A 166 9.01 2.02 -8.15
C THR A 166 7.98 2.72 -9.03
N ALA A 167 8.35 3.00 -10.29
CA ALA A 167 7.39 3.55 -11.25
C ALA A 167 6.44 2.44 -11.72
N PHE A 168 5.14 2.73 -11.75
CA PHE A 168 4.14 1.86 -12.33
C PHE A 168 3.99 2.14 -13.82
N GLU A 169 3.73 1.09 -14.59
CA GLU A 169 3.52 1.21 -16.03
C GLU A 169 2.14 0.67 -16.41
N HIS A 170 1.43 1.44 -17.22
CA HIS A 170 0.14 1.07 -17.77
C HIS A 170 -0.02 1.68 -19.16
N ASP A 171 -0.26 0.83 -20.17
CA ASP A 171 -0.43 1.23 -21.58
C ASP A 171 0.68 2.16 -22.10
N GLY A 172 1.93 1.89 -21.73
CA GLY A 172 3.10 2.68 -22.15
C GLY A 172 3.28 3.99 -21.39
N ILE A 173 2.41 4.28 -20.41
CA ILE A 173 2.52 5.44 -19.54
C ILE A 173 3.09 5.01 -18.20
N LYS A 174 4.12 5.72 -17.71
CA LYS A 174 4.72 5.48 -16.40
C LYS A 174 4.35 6.55 -15.40
N THR A 175 3.95 6.14 -14.20
CA THR A 175 3.64 7.04 -13.09
C THR A 175 4.49 6.71 -11.87
N GLY A 176 4.85 7.72 -11.09
CA GLY A 176 5.49 7.57 -9.78
C GLY A 176 4.45 7.64 -8.67
N PRO A 177 4.08 6.50 -8.05
CA PRO A 177 3.09 6.47 -6.97
C PRO A 177 3.75 6.85 -5.62
N ALA A 178 3.93 8.13 -5.37
CA ALA A 178 4.51 8.61 -4.11
C ALA A 178 3.48 8.55 -2.97
N ILE A 179 3.91 8.12 -1.79
CA ILE A 179 3.04 7.97 -0.61
C ILE A 179 3.30 9.12 0.36
N CYS A 180 2.29 10.00 0.53
CA CYS A 180 2.28 11.06 1.55
C CYS A 180 3.57 11.91 1.52
N TYR A 181 4.38 11.84 2.57
CA TYR A 181 5.63 12.59 2.74
C TYR A 181 6.69 12.36 1.65
N GLU A 182 6.63 11.28 0.91
CA GLU A 182 7.56 11.03 -0.20
C GLU A 182 7.50 12.13 -1.25
N GLY A 183 6.32 12.73 -1.46
CA GLY A 183 6.13 13.86 -2.36
C GLY A 183 6.92 15.13 -1.98
N LEU A 184 7.43 15.24 -0.75
CA LEU A 184 8.22 16.38 -0.28
C LEU A 184 9.73 16.20 -0.50
N TYR A 185 10.19 14.97 -0.81
CA TYR A 185 11.62 14.69 -0.99
C TYR A 185 12.01 14.73 -2.46
N GLY A 186 12.64 15.83 -2.88
CA GLY A 186 13.04 16.04 -4.27
C GLY A 186 14.00 14.98 -4.81
N ASP A 187 14.88 14.42 -3.99
CA ASP A 187 15.77 13.32 -4.36
C ASP A 187 15.00 12.04 -4.67
N PHE A 188 14.00 11.74 -3.85
CA PHE A 188 13.12 10.57 -4.03
C PHE A 188 12.19 10.75 -5.24
N TYR A 189 11.67 11.96 -5.42
CA TYR A 189 10.91 12.34 -6.61
C TYR A 189 11.73 12.14 -7.88
N GLY A 190 12.99 12.57 -7.87
CA GLY A 190 13.93 12.38 -8.97
C GLY A 190 14.22 10.92 -9.27
N ASP A 191 14.08 10.00 -8.29
CA ASP A 191 14.24 8.57 -8.52
C ASP A 191 13.11 8.01 -9.40
N PHE A 192 11.87 8.38 -9.17
CA PHE A 192 10.75 8.02 -10.04
C PHE A 192 10.95 8.54 -11.47
N VAL A 193 11.39 9.79 -11.61
CA VAL A 193 11.65 10.39 -12.95
C VAL A 193 12.77 9.64 -13.67
N ARG A 194 13.88 9.31 -13.00
CA ARG A 194 14.96 8.51 -13.58
C ARG A 194 14.51 7.12 -14.03
N ARG A 195 13.47 6.57 -13.39
CA ARG A 195 12.83 5.29 -13.76
C ARG A 195 11.79 5.44 -14.84
N GLY A 196 11.60 6.65 -15.35
CA GLY A 196 10.76 6.96 -16.50
C GLY A 196 9.35 7.43 -16.14
N ALA A 197 9.06 7.78 -14.90
CA ALA A 197 7.77 8.35 -14.55
C ALA A 197 7.53 9.66 -15.31
N GLN A 198 6.39 9.74 -15.97
CA GLN A 198 5.96 10.89 -16.79
C GLN A 198 5.09 11.85 -15.97
N PHE A 199 4.47 11.33 -14.91
CA PHE A 199 3.73 12.12 -13.92
C PHE A 199 3.82 11.43 -12.55
N MET A 200 3.41 12.17 -11.50
CA MET A 200 3.41 11.64 -10.13
C MET A 200 1.97 11.50 -9.64
N ALA A 201 1.66 10.33 -9.10
CA ALA A 201 0.43 10.04 -8.37
C ALA A 201 0.74 10.10 -6.87
N ILE A 202 0.42 11.21 -6.22
CA ILE A 202 0.65 11.34 -4.77
C ILE A 202 -0.61 10.88 -4.05
N ILE A 203 -0.50 9.77 -3.32
CA ILE A 203 -1.56 9.25 -2.47
C ILE A 203 -1.28 9.63 -1.02
N SER A 204 -2.20 10.36 -0.41
CA SER A 204 -2.06 10.86 0.96
C SER A 204 -3.38 10.80 1.70
N ASN A 205 -3.32 10.78 3.01
CA ASN A 205 -4.49 10.94 3.88
C ASN A 205 -4.34 12.22 4.68
N ASP A 206 -4.73 13.34 4.10
CA ASP A 206 -4.55 14.68 4.68
C ASP A 206 -5.57 15.00 5.78
N GLY A 207 -6.50 14.10 6.07
CA GLY A 207 -7.47 14.25 7.16
C GLY A 207 -6.85 14.38 8.56
N TRP A 208 -5.57 14.04 8.69
CA TRP A 208 -4.80 14.19 9.95
C TRP A 208 -4.47 15.63 10.33
N TRP A 209 -4.58 16.57 9.40
CA TRP A 209 -4.17 17.96 9.56
C TRP A 209 -5.33 18.91 9.91
N ARG A 210 -6.43 18.39 10.39
CA ARG A 210 -7.62 19.18 10.79
C ARG A 210 -7.67 19.43 12.28
#